data_e8a02581b51b8005d187f9e360acd43f
#
_entry.id   e8a02581b51b8005d187f9e360acd43f
#
_cell.length_a   1.000
_cell.length_b   1.000
_cell.length_c   1.000
_cell.angle_alpha   90.00
_cell.angle_beta   90.00
_cell.angle_gamma   90.00
#
_symmetry.space_group_name_H-M   'P 1'
#
loop_
_entity.id
_entity.type
_entity.pdbx_description
1 polymer ?
#
loop_
_entity_poly.entity_id
_entity_poly.type
_entity_poly.pdbx_seq_one_letter_code
_entity_poly.pdbx_strand_id
1 'polypeptide(L)'
;PRMHEPTFRRTVERAGLNRYMFEMANIREHVSWIGKDREANTNKAAELVRLAVEKLRRDKPLYAKQFDVTKRVLVIGGGVAGIQAALDAAEGGVEVVMVERESTIGGKMAKLDKTFPTIDCSSCVLSPKMVDVAQNPNITLYAYSEVESISGFVGNFTVTIRKKATYVDWSKCTGCGSCTEKCPSKHTPDAFNERVGETTAINIPFPQAIPKKAVINPE
;
A
#
# COMPACT_ATOMS: atom_id res chain seq x y z
N PRO A 1 -21.03 -23.28 -4.83
CA PRO A 1 -20.37 -22.22 -4.05
C PRO A 1 -19.11 -21.76 -4.74
N ARG A 2 -18.85 -20.48 -4.69
CA ARG A 2 -17.73 -19.83 -5.39
C ARG A 2 -16.35 -20.41 -4.99
N MET A 3 -16.25 -20.92 -3.76
CA MET A 3 -15.03 -21.58 -3.28
C MET A 3 -14.63 -22.85 -4.08
N HIS A 4 -15.55 -23.47 -4.82
CA HIS A 4 -15.26 -24.64 -5.65
C HIS A 4 -14.88 -24.28 -7.09
N GLU A 5 -14.99 -23.03 -7.49
CA GLU A 5 -14.65 -22.58 -8.84
C GLU A 5 -13.24 -22.99 -9.30
N PRO A 6 -12.18 -22.84 -8.47
CA PRO A 6 -10.83 -23.27 -8.88
C PRO A 6 -10.74 -24.78 -9.18
N THR A 7 -11.52 -25.61 -8.49
CA THR A 7 -11.57 -27.06 -8.71
C THR A 7 -12.20 -27.39 -10.05
N PHE A 8 -13.32 -26.75 -10.37
CA PHE A 8 -13.99 -26.96 -11.65
C PHE A 8 -13.15 -26.44 -12.83
N ARG A 9 -12.50 -25.29 -12.69
CA ARG A 9 -11.57 -24.76 -13.72
C ARG A 9 -10.43 -25.73 -14.00
N ARG A 10 -9.85 -26.35 -12.97
CA ARG A 10 -8.82 -27.40 -13.14
C ARG A 10 -9.38 -28.65 -13.81
N THR A 11 -10.62 -29.03 -13.53
CA THR A 11 -11.25 -30.18 -14.18
C THR A 11 -11.51 -29.93 -15.65
N VAL A 12 -11.97 -28.73 -16.02
CA VAL A 12 -12.15 -28.30 -17.42
C VAL A 12 -10.81 -28.33 -18.16
N GLU A 13 -9.76 -27.83 -17.53
CA GLU A 13 -8.40 -27.84 -18.10
C GLU A 13 -7.86 -29.27 -18.30
N ARG A 14 -8.09 -30.17 -17.34
CA ARG A 14 -7.74 -31.60 -17.48
C ARG A 14 -8.51 -32.30 -18.59
N ALA A 15 -9.70 -31.84 -18.89
CA ALA A 15 -10.50 -32.33 -20.03
C ALA A 15 -10.05 -31.76 -21.37
N GLY A 16 -8.96 -30.99 -21.42
CA GLY A 16 -8.40 -30.42 -22.66
C GLY A 16 -9.07 -29.13 -23.12
N LEU A 17 -9.95 -28.54 -22.32
CA LEU A 17 -10.59 -27.26 -22.60
C LEU A 17 -9.81 -26.09 -21.96
N ASN A 18 -9.99 -24.89 -22.50
CA ASN A 18 -9.37 -23.72 -21.90
C ASN A 18 -10.00 -23.42 -20.54
N ARG A 19 -9.18 -23.31 -19.48
CA ARG A 19 -9.64 -23.09 -18.09
C ARG A 19 -10.41 -21.79 -17.88
N TYR A 20 -10.28 -20.83 -18.78
CA TYR A 20 -10.98 -19.55 -18.75
C TYR A 20 -12.32 -19.61 -19.50
N MET A 21 -12.54 -20.63 -20.31
CA MET A 21 -13.82 -20.93 -20.94
C MET A 21 -14.72 -21.70 -19.98
N PHE A 22 -14.90 -21.13 -18.79
CA PHE A 22 -15.73 -21.67 -17.72
C PHE A 22 -16.45 -20.52 -17.01
N GLU A 23 -17.76 -20.63 -16.89
CA GLU A 23 -18.59 -19.69 -16.15
C GLU A 23 -19.46 -20.44 -15.14
N MET A 24 -19.68 -19.84 -14.00
CA MET A 24 -20.44 -20.45 -12.90
C MET A 24 -21.73 -19.68 -12.62
N ALA A 25 -22.87 -20.31 -12.81
CA ALA A 25 -24.17 -19.80 -12.39
C ALA A 25 -24.40 -20.18 -10.91
N ASN A 26 -24.38 -19.18 -10.03
CA ASN A 26 -24.59 -19.41 -8.59
C ASN A 26 -26.09 -19.43 -8.26
N ILE A 27 -26.74 -20.55 -8.52
CA ILE A 27 -28.17 -20.75 -8.24
C ILE A 27 -28.49 -21.06 -6.77
N ARG A 28 -27.49 -21.36 -5.97
CA ARG A 28 -27.68 -21.65 -4.55
C ARG A 28 -27.75 -20.34 -3.73
N GLU A 29 -26.72 -19.56 -3.74
CA GLU A 29 -26.59 -18.36 -2.91
C GLU A 29 -27.44 -17.20 -3.45
N HIS A 30 -27.59 -17.09 -4.78
CA HIS A 30 -28.32 -16.00 -5.42
C HIS A 30 -29.82 -16.34 -5.64
N VAL A 31 -30.25 -17.57 -5.44
CA VAL A 31 -31.63 -17.99 -5.68
C VAL A 31 -32.21 -18.76 -4.49
N SER A 32 -31.77 -20.03 -4.26
CA SER A 32 -32.45 -20.93 -3.32
C SER A 32 -32.31 -20.50 -1.85
N TRP A 33 -31.28 -19.76 -1.49
CA TRP A 33 -31.10 -19.29 -0.10
C TRP A 33 -31.87 -18.00 0.20
N ILE A 34 -32.18 -17.20 -0.80
CA ILE A 34 -32.80 -15.87 -0.59
C ILE A 34 -34.30 -15.83 -0.96
N GLY A 35 -34.74 -16.74 -1.81
CA GLY A 35 -36.12 -16.79 -2.27
C GLY A 35 -36.89 -17.94 -1.60
N LYS A 36 -38.15 -17.69 -1.23
CA LYS A 36 -39.09 -18.71 -0.68
C LYS A 36 -40.06 -19.21 -1.74
N ASP A 37 -40.32 -18.43 -2.78
CA ASP A 37 -41.22 -18.81 -3.86
C ASP A 37 -40.49 -19.71 -4.87
N ARG A 38 -41.03 -20.93 -5.04
CA ARG A 38 -40.42 -21.95 -5.90
C ARG A 38 -40.46 -21.59 -7.36
N GLU A 39 -41.55 -21.00 -7.84
CA GLU A 39 -41.72 -20.65 -9.26
C GLU A 39 -40.81 -19.47 -9.62
N ALA A 40 -40.82 -18.40 -8.83
CA ALA A 40 -39.94 -17.26 -9.00
C ALA A 40 -38.45 -17.68 -8.92
N ASN A 41 -38.09 -18.57 -7.99
CA ASN A 41 -36.73 -19.10 -7.89
C ASN A 41 -36.33 -19.93 -9.11
N THR A 42 -37.24 -20.73 -9.67
CA THR A 42 -36.97 -21.53 -10.87
C THR A 42 -36.70 -20.61 -12.08
N ASN A 43 -37.55 -19.60 -12.27
CA ASN A 43 -37.39 -18.63 -13.34
C ASN A 43 -36.09 -17.87 -13.22
N LYS A 44 -35.75 -17.38 -12.02
CA LYS A 44 -34.48 -16.70 -11.75
C LYS A 44 -33.27 -17.59 -11.95
N ALA A 45 -33.32 -18.87 -11.53
CA ALA A 45 -32.24 -19.83 -11.77
C ALA A 45 -32.00 -20.06 -13.26
N ALA A 46 -33.09 -20.27 -14.03
CA ALA A 46 -33.01 -20.44 -15.49
C ALA A 46 -32.40 -19.21 -16.18
N GLU A 47 -32.75 -18.01 -15.71
CA GLU A 47 -32.18 -16.78 -16.24
C GLU A 47 -30.69 -16.64 -15.92
N LEU A 48 -30.25 -16.93 -14.69
CA LEU A 48 -28.84 -16.91 -14.34
C LEU A 48 -28.01 -17.90 -15.16
N VAL A 49 -28.55 -19.10 -15.42
CA VAL A 49 -27.89 -20.06 -16.30
C VAL A 49 -27.80 -19.56 -17.72
N ARG A 50 -28.89 -18.97 -18.26
CA ARG A 50 -28.90 -18.38 -19.60
C ARG A 50 -27.87 -17.26 -19.73
N LEU A 51 -27.81 -16.36 -18.75
CA LEU A 51 -26.80 -15.28 -18.71
C LEU A 51 -25.38 -15.82 -18.68
N ALA A 52 -25.12 -16.87 -17.89
CA ALA A 52 -23.81 -17.51 -17.84
C ALA A 52 -23.42 -18.15 -19.18
N VAL A 53 -24.37 -18.79 -19.86
CA VAL A 53 -24.16 -19.36 -21.20
C VAL A 53 -23.90 -18.27 -22.23
N GLU A 54 -24.71 -17.21 -22.25
CA GLU A 54 -24.53 -16.10 -23.19
C GLU A 54 -23.23 -15.34 -22.96
N LYS A 55 -22.79 -15.20 -21.71
CA LYS A 55 -21.47 -14.65 -21.39
C LYS A 55 -20.37 -15.57 -21.98
N LEU A 56 -20.42 -16.86 -21.68
CA LEU A 56 -19.42 -17.83 -22.14
C LEU A 56 -19.34 -17.92 -23.69
N ARG A 57 -20.46 -17.78 -24.40
CA ARG A 57 -20.50 -17.75 -25.87
C ARG A 57 -19.76 -16.56 -26.47
N ARG A 58 -19.64 -15.47 -25.72
CA ARG A 58 -18.94 -14.24 -26.14
C ARG A 58 -17.50 -14.17 -25.62
N ASP A 59 -17.15 -15.00 -24.63
CA ASP A 59 -15.81 -15.07 -24.10
C ASP A 59 -14.82 -15.65 -25.11
N LYS A 60 -13.58 -15.26 -24.99
CA LYS A 60 -12.47 -15.80 -25.80
C LYS A 60 -11.54 -16.59 -24.92
N PRO A 61 -10.93 -17.67 -25.42
CA PRO A 61 -9.93 -18.40 -24.67
C PRO A 61 -8.75 -17.49 -24.33
N LEU A 62 -8.36 -17.49 -23.06
CA LEU A 62 -7.20 -16.77 -22.57
C LEU A 62 -6.03 -17.73 -22.42
N TYR A 63 -4.87 -17.29 -22.83
CA TYR A 63 -3.63 -18.03 -22.71
C TYR A 63 -2.65 -17.28 -21.82
N ALA A 64 -1.89 -18.03 -21.02
CA ALA A 64 -0.83 -17.47 -20.20
C ALA A 64 0.20 -16.78 -21.11
N LYS A 65 0.52 -15.55 -20.79
CA LYS A 65 1.61 -14.82 -21.42
C LYS A 65 2.76 -14.73 -20.44
N GLN A 66 3.97 -14.88 -20.93
CA GLN A 66 5.18 -14.68 -20.14
C GLN A 66 5.73 -13.28 -20.44
N PHE A 67 6.07 -12.57 -19.40
CA PHE A 67 6.71 -11.26 -19.49
C PHE A 67 7.91 -11.27 -18.54
N ASP A 68 8.99 -10.64 -18.95
CA ASP A 68 10.08 -10.35 -18.05
C ASP A 68 9.60 -9.38 -16.97
N VAL A 69 9.93 -9.68 -15.73
CA VAL A 69 9.49 -8.88 -14.57
C VAL A 69 10.69 -8.22 -13.94
N THR A 70 10.63 -6.92 -13.78
CA THR A 70 11.58 -6.18 -12.96
C THR A 70 11.36 -6.54 -11.50
N LYS A 71 12.35 -7.20 -10.87
CA LYS A 71 12.29 -7.65 -9.47
C LYS A 71 12.48 -6.48 -8.51
N ARG A 72 11.54 -5.55 -8.52
CA ARG A 72 11.53 -4.38 -7.65
C ARG A 72 10.11 -4.10 -7.18
N VAL A 73 9.94 -3.74 -5.93
CA VAL A 73 8.65 -3.41 -5.31
C VAL A 73 8.61 -1.94 -4.97
N LEU A 74 7.53 -1.26 -5.32
CA LEU A 74 7.22 0.08 -4.85
C LEU A 74 6.26 -0.01 -3.66
N VAL A 75 6.65 0.59 -2.55
CA VAL A 75 5.81 0.78 -1.36
C VAL A 75 5.45 2.25 -1.24
N ILE A 76 4.16 2.56 -1.30
CA ILE A 76 3.64 3.91 -1.18
C ILE A 76 3.08 4.12 0.22
N GLY A 77 3.73 4.99 0.98
CA GLY A 77 3.42 5.30 2.37
C GLY A 77 4.32 4.58 3.37
N GLY A 78 5.01 5.38 4.20
CA GLY A 78 5.94 4.94 5.25
C GLY A 78 5.28 4.77 6.62
N GLY A 79 3.97 4.45 6.69
CA GLY A 79 3.32 4.02 7.92
C GLY A 79 3.72 2.60 8.33
N VAL A 80 3.24 2.13 9.50
CA VAL A 80 3.63 0.81 10.05
C VAL A 80 3.40 -0.34 9.05
N ALA A 81 2.32 -0.32 8.29
CA ALA A 81 2.02 -1.35 7.29
C ALA A 81 3.02 -1.31 6.11
N GLY A 82 3.33 -0.11 5.60
CA GLY A 82 4.32 0.06 4.53
C GLY A 82 5.72 -0.30 4.98
N ILE A 83 6.10 0.09 6.20
CA ILE A 83 7.38 -0.29 6.82
C ILE A 83 7.50 -1.81 6.88
N GLN A 84 6.48 -2.51 7.41
CA GLN A 84 6.52 -3.97 7.50
C GLN A 84 6.57 -4.62 6.11
N ALA A 85 5.74 -4.17 5.17
CA ALA A 85 5.74 -4.70 3.81
C ALA A 85 7.10 -4.51 3.10
N ALA A 86 7.75 -3.38 3.34
CA ALA A 86 9.08 -3.12 2.78
C ALA A 86 10.15 -4.03 3.37
N LEU A 87 10.12 -4.25 4.69
CA LEU A 87 11.06 -5.15 5.37
C LEU A 87 10.87 -6.59 4.92
N ASP A 88 9.62 -7.09 4.87
CA ASP A 88 9.32 -8.46 4.43
C ASP A 88 9.74 -8.70 2.97
N ALA A 89 9.50 -7.72 2.09
CA ALA A 89 9.93 -7.82 0.69
C ALA A 89 11.46 -7.80 0.56
N ALA A 90 12.15 -6.95 1.33
CA ALA A 90 13.60 -6.86 1.33
C ALA A 90 14.26 -8.11 1.92
N GLU A 91 13.66 -8.73 2.95
CA GLU A 91 14.10 -10.02 3.52
C GLU A 91 13.96 -11.14 2.47
N GLY A 92 12.93 -11.09 1.64
CA GLY A 92 12.76 -11.96 0.46
C GLY A 92 13.76 -11.72 -0.67
N GLY A 93 14.73 -10.82 -0.51
CA GLY A 93 15.78 -10.49 -1.48
C GLY A 93 15.28 -9.62 -2.65
N VAL A 94 14.17 -8.92 -2.48
CA VAL A 94 13.61 -8.02 -3.48
C VAL A 94 14.06 -6.58 -3.21
N GLU A 95 14.45 -5.87 -4.27
CA GLU A 95 14.75 -4.43 -4.17
C GLU A 95 13.45 -3.65 -3.91
N VAL A 96 13.46 -2.79 -2.90
CA VAL A 96 12.29 -2.02 -2.48
C VAL A 96 12.55 -0.53 -2.65
N VAL A 97 11.61 0.16 -3.25
CA VAL A 97 11.54 1.63 -3.26
C VAL A 97 10.36 2.05 -2.37
N MET A 98 10.63 2.77 -1.30
CA MET A 98 9.60 3.32 -0.42
C MET A 98 9.45 4.81 -0.65
N VAL A 99 8.22 5.28 -0.86
CA VAL A 99 7.88 6.69 -1.06
C VAL A 99 6.97 7.16 0.06
N GLU A 100 7.39 8.20 0.78
CA GLU A 100 6.61 8.81 1.88
C GLU A 100 6.44 10.31 1.63
N ARG A 101 5.21 10.79 1.73
CA ARG A 101 4.85 12.20 1.50
C ARG A 101 5.28 13.13 2.64
N GLU A 102 5.35 12.61 3.87
CA GLU A 102 5.85 13.34 5.02
C GLU A 102 7.38 13.34 5.04
N SER A 103 7.98 14.24 5.80
CA SER A 103 9.44 14.34 5.90
C SER A 103 10.08 13.19 6.69
N THR A 104 9.28 12.32 7.27
CA THR A 104 9.69 11.14 8.04
C THR A 104 8.72 9.99 7.84
N ILE A 105 9.19 8.77 7.96
CA ILE A 105 8.34 7.58 8.05
C ILE A 105 7.80 7.42 9.49
N GLY A 106 6.86 6.49 9.67
CA GLY A 106 6.21 6.19 10.95
C GLY A 106 4.69 6.40 10.90
N GLY A 107 4.23 7.31 10.07
CA GLY A 107 2.81 7.60 9.86
C GLY A 107 2.10 7.94 11.17
N LYS A 108 0.83 7.54 11.28
CA LYS A 108 0.02 7.84 12.46
C LYS A 108 0.49 7.11 13.72
N MET A 109 1.14 5.95 13.60
CA MET A 109 1.65 5.22 14.76
C MET A 109 2.72 6.01 15.51
N ALA A 110 3.52 6.83 14.82
CA ALA A 110 4.51 7.71 15.44
C ALA A 110 3.88 8.81 16.32
N LYS A 111 2.59 9.08 16.16
CA LYS A 111 1.82 10.11 16.90
C LYS A 111 1.06 9.52 18.10
N LEU A 112 1.06 8.20 18.27
CA LEU A 112 0.36 7.52 19.36
C LEU A 112 1.29 7.27 20.53
N ASP A 113 0.77 7.40 21.75
CA ASP A 113 1.46 6.95 22.96
C ASP A 113 1.44 5.43 23.04
N LYS A 114 0.27 4.84 22.86
CA LYS A 114 0.06 3.39 22.97
C LYS A 114 -0.78 2.83 21.84
N THR A 115 -0.60 1.54 21.55
CA THR A 115 -1.35 0.80 20.54
C THR A 115 -2.48 -0.01 21.15
N PHE A 116 -3.62 -0.03 20.50
CA PHE A 116 -4.74 -0.91 20.85
C PHE A 116 -4.57 -2.27 20.13
N PRO A 117 -4.95 -3.42 20.72
CA PRO A 117 -5.56 -3.62 22.05
C PRO A 117 -4.54 -3.90 23.16
N THR A 118 -3.27 -4.12 22.82
CA THR A 118 -2.23 -4.59 23.75
C THR A 118 -1.69 -3.50 24.68
N ILE A 119 -1.97 -2.23 24.38
CA ILE A 119 -1.50 -1.05 25.13
C ILE A 119 0.04 -1.00 25.19
N ASP A 120 0.70 -1.51 24.14
CA ASP A 120 2.14 -1.40 23.99
C ASP A 120 2.57 0.04 23.67
N CYS A 121 3.79 0.39 24.05
CA CYS A 121 4.42 1.63 23.65
C CYS A 121 4.61 1.69 22.14
N SER A 122 3.91 2.60 21.47
CA SER A 122 3.94 2.70 20.01
C SER A 122 5.33 3.01 19.45
N SER A 123 6.06 3.95 20.08
CA SER A 123 7.44 4.27 19.70
C SER A 123 8.41 3.12 19.91
N CYS A 124 8.22 2.32 20.97
CA CYS A 124 9.08 1.17 21.27
C CYS A 124 8.98 0.07 20.21
N VAL A 125 7.77 -0.10 19.64
CA VAL A 125 7.52 -1.08 18.58
C VAL A 125 7.92 -0.53 17.20
N LEU A 126 7.63 0.75 16.95
CA LEU A 126 7.81 1.36 15.64
C LEU A 126 9.26 1.76 15.35
N SER A 127 9.95 2.39 16.31
CA SER A 127 11.28 2.98 16.08
C SER A 127 12.34 1.97 15.60
N PRO A 128 12.45 0.75 16.15
CA PRO A 128 13.34 -0.25 15.60
C PRO A 128 13.09 -0.56 14.13
N LYS A 129 11.83 -0.76 13.76
CA LYS A 129 11.44 -1.04 12.36
C LYS A 129 11.76 0.11 11.41
N MET A 130 11.62 1.36 11.87
CA MET A 130 12.02 2.55 11.10
C MET A 130 13.54 2.57 10.86
N VAL A 131 14.34 2.21 11.88
CA VAL A 131 15.78 2.09 11.78
C VAL A 131 16.16 0.98 10.81
N ASP A 132 15.51 -0.19 10.91
CA ASP A 132 15.73 -1.31 10.00
C ASP A 132 15.49 -0.92 8.53
N VAL A 133 14.43 -0.16 8.25
CA VAL A 133 14.18 0.39 6.89
C VAL A 133 15.34 1.27 6.44
N ALA A 134 15.82 2.17 7.31
CA ALA A 134 16.88 3.11 6.94
C ALA A 134 18.25 2.44 6.73
N GLN A 135 18.48 1.31 7.39
CA GLN A 135 19.76 0.58 7.33
C GLN A 135 19.76 -0.57 6.32
N ASN A 136 18.59 -0.97 5.81
CA ASN A 136 18.49 -2.09 4.88
C ASN A 136 19.02 -1.69 3.49
N PRO A 137 20.05 -2.36 2.97
CA PRO A 137 20.65 -2.02 1.67
C PRO A 137 19.69 -2.26 0.48
N ASN A 138 18.68 -3.11 0.65
CA ASN A 138 17.70 -3.40 -0.38
C ASN A 138 16.52 -2.40 -0.38
N ILE A 139 16.50 -1.44 0.57
CA ILE A 139 15.41 -0.44 0.66
C ILE A 139 15.94 0.95 0.32
N THR A 140 15.39 1.55 -0.72
CA THR A 140 15.63 2.95 -1.06
C THR A 140 14.45 3.79 -0.57
N LEU A 141 14.69 4.65 0.42
CA LEU A 141 13.68 5.52 1.00
C LEU A 141 13.67 6.90 0.34
N TYR A 142 12.53 7.28 -0.22
CA TYR A 142 12.22 8.65 -0.66
C TYR A 142 11.22 9.27 0.31
N ALA A 143 11.71 9.84 1.39
CA ALA A 143 10.89 10.69 2.27
C ALA A 143 10.66 12.06 1.64
N TYR A 144 9.61 12.76 2.07
CA TYR A 144 9.15 14.05 1.57
C TYR A 144 8.93 14.04 0.05
N SER A 145 8.33 12.96 -0.42
CA SER A 145 8.15 12.68 -1.85
C SER A 145 6.77 12.08 -2.13
N GLU A 146 6.23 12.34 -3.30
CA GLU A 146 4.92 11.85 -3.72
C GLU A 146 5.02 11.16 -5.07
N VAL A 147 4.21 10.12 -5.26
CA VAL A 147 4.02 9.50 -6.56
C VAL A 147 3.13 10.40 -7.40
N GLU A 148 3.64 10.87 -8.53
CA GLU A 148 2.94 11.77 -9.45
C GLU A 148 2.21 11.01 -10.55
N SER A 149 2.84 9.98 -11.10
CA SER A 149 2.23 9.15 -12.13
C SER A 149 2.78 7.74 -12.14
N ILE A 150 1.96 6.79 -12.60
CA ILE A 150 2.32 5.39 -12.81
C ILE A 150 1.87 5.02 -14.21
N SER A 151 2.77 4.46 -15.01
CA SER A 151 2.52 3.97 -16.36
C SER A 151 3.14 2.58 -16.55
N GLY A 152 2.82 1.91 -17.67
CA GLY A 152 3.33 0.57 -17.95
C GLY A 152 2.31 -0.52 -17.70
N PHE A 153 2.77 -1.72 -17.40
CA PHE A 153 1.94 -2.91 -17.20
C PHE A 153 2.52 -3.81 -16.09
N VAL A 154 1.77 -4.81 -15.68
CA VAL A 154 2.13 -5.72 -14.59
C VAL A 154 3.52 -6.32 -14.83
N GLY A 155 4.41 -6.09 -13.89
CA GLY A 155 5.81 -6.51 -13.94
C GLY A 155 6.78 -5.46 -14.49
N ASN A 156 6.30 -4.39 -15.17
CA ASN A 156 7.12 -3.34 -15.77
C ASN A 156 6.44 -1.98 -15.66
N PHE A 157 6.27 -1.50 -14.44
CA PHE A 157 5.76 -0.16 -14.19
C PHE A 157 6.89 0.87 -14.19
N THR A 158 6.60 2.03 -14.79
CA THR A 158 7.41 3.25 -14.67
C THR A 158 6.69 4.21 -13.75
N VAL A 159 7.36 4.65 -12.70
CA VAL A 159 6.79 5.51 -11.67
C VAL A 159 7.55 6.83 -11.62
N THR A 160 6.82 7.94 -11.75
CA THR A 160 7.36 9.29 -11.57
C THR A 160 7.16 9.72 -10.13
N ILE A 161 8.25 10.09 -9.46
CA ILE A 161 8.25 10.54 -8.07
C ILE A 161 8.65 12.02 -8.05
N ARG A 162 7.81 12.86 -7.43
CA ARG A 162 8.09 14.26 -7.16
C ARG A 162 8.66 14.40 -5.75
N LYS A 163 9.90 14.87 -5.65
CA LYS A 163 10.51 15.26 -4.37
C LYS A 163 10.08 16.69 -4.02
N LYS A 164 9.54 16.86 -2.81
CA LYS A 164 9.21 18.20 -2.30
C LYS A 164 10.47 18.96 -1.92
N ALA A 165 10.43 20.29 -2.02
CA ALA A 165 11.53 21.14 -1.60
C ALA A 165 11.62 21.16 -0.06
N THR A 166 12.75 20.75 0.49
CA THR A 166 13.00 20.75 1.94
C THR A 166 13.48 22.09 2.46
N TYR A 167 14.00 22.96 1.56
CA TYR A 167 14.69 24.20 1.86
C TYR A 167 15.90 24.05 2.80
N VAL A 168 16.23 22.83 3.16
CA VAL A 168 17.41 22.43 3.94
C VAL A 168 18.16 21.37 3.14
N ASP A 169 19.45 21.51 3.02
CA ASP A 169 20.30 20.51 2.38
C ASP A 169 20.43 19.28 3.31
N TRP A 170 19.66 18.25 3.01
CA TRP A 170 19.64 17.01 3.80
C TRP A 170 20.94 16.22 3.75
N SER A 171 21.80 16.46 2.74
CA SER A 171 23.12 15.82 2.70
C SER A 171 24.06 16.36 3.79
N LYS A 172 23.86 17.63 4.17
CA LYS A 172 24.64 18.32 5.20
C LYS A 172 23.96 18.36 6.57
N CYS A 173 22.64 18.20 6.61
CA CYS A 173 21.87 18.22 7.84
C CYS A 173 22.19 17.00 8.70
N THR A 174 22.67 17.22 9.93
CA THR A 174 22.95 16.15 10.90
C THR A 174 21.78 15.83 11.82
N GLY A 175 20.67 16.61 11.76
CA GLY A 175 19.53 16.47 12.64
C GLY A 175 19.79 16.90 14.09
N CYS A 176 20.75 17.80 14.32
CA CYS A 176 21.14 18.24 15.67
C CYS A 176 20.11 19.11 16.39
N GLY A 177 19.16 19.72 15.67
CA GLY A 177 18.12 20.57 16.27
C GLY A 177 18.50 22.03 16.52
N SER A 178 19.75 22.43 16.35
CA SER A 178 20.18 23.82 16.63
C SER A 178 19.43 24.88 15.83
N CYS A 179 19.01 24.56 14.60
CA CYS A 179 18.19 25.45 13.77
C CYS A 179 16.77 25.66 14.36
N THR A 180 16.20 24.62 14.98
CA THR A 180 14.89 24.69 15.66
C THR A 180 14.98 25.62 16.87
N GLU A 181 16.02 25.47 17.69
CA GLU A 181 16.24 26.32 18.88
C GLU A 181 16.42 27.80 18.52
N LYS A 182 17.13 28.08 17.43
CA LYS A 182 17.45 29.43 16.97
C LYS A 182 16.42 30.05 16.05
N CYS A 183 15.37 29.30 15.69
CA CYS A 183 14.33 29.79 14.78
C CYS A 183 13.57 30.98 15.40
N PRO A 184 13.45 32.13 14.72
CA PRO A 184 12.70 33.27 15.21
C PRO A 184 11.17 33.04 15.16
N SER A 185 10.69 32.26 14.21
CA SER A 185 9.27 31.93 14.06
C SER A 185 8.92 30.71 14.91
N LYS A 186 8.17 30.92 16.00
CA LYS A 186 7.82 29.86 16.98
C LYS A 186 6.33 29.56 17.04
N HIS A 187 5.53 30.16 16.18
CA HIS A 187 4.08 30.05 16.16
C HIS A 187 3.56 29.47 14.84
N THR A 188 4.32 28.53 14.28
CA THR A 188 3.89 27.80 13.08
C THR A 188 3.03 26.61 13.50
N PRO A 189 1.85 26.39 12.88
CA PRO A 189 1.04 25.22 13.18
C PRO A 189 1.83 23.91 13.01
N ASP A 190 1.78 23.04 14.00
CA ASP A 190 2.51 21.78 13.97
C ASP A 190 1.82 20.76 13.07
N ALA A 191 2.30 20.64 11.84
CA ALA A 191 1.75 19.71 10.86
C ALA A 191 1.89 18.24 11.31
N PHE A 192 2.91 17.89 12.09
CA PHE A 192 3.06 16.54 12.62
C PHE A 192 1.96 16.19 13.61
N ASN A 193 1.57 17.14 14.48
CA ASN A 193 0.49 16.98 15.45
C ASN A 193 -0.88 17.44 14.92
N GLU A 194 -1.14 17.29 13.63
CA GLU A 194 -2.42 17.63 12.98
C GLU A 194 -2.84 19.10 13.22
N ARG A 195 -1.87 20.00 13.39
CA ARG A 195 -2.05 21.43 13.66
C ARG A 195 -2.71 21.76 15.01
N VAL A 196 -2.71 20.80 15.95
CA VAL A 196 -3.27 21.02 17.30
C VAL A 196 -2.35 21.89 18.17
N GLY A 197 -1.04 21.90 17.90
CA GLY A 197 -0.06 22.69 18.61
C GLY A 197 0.74 23.60 17.67
N GLU A 198 1.70 24.28 18.25
CA GLU A 198 2.62 25.16 17.53
C GLU A 198 4.03 24.59 17.57
N THR A 199 4.77 24.83 16.51
CA THR A 199 6.18 24.48 16.36
C THR A 199 6.94 25.64 15.73
N THR A 200 8.22 25.44 15.46
CA THR A 200 9.03 26.41 14.72
C THR A 200 8.91 26.21 13.21
N ALA A 201 9.06 27.28 12.42
CA ALA A 201 9.01 27.19 10.95
C ALA A 201 10.02 26.20 10.38
N ILE A 202 11.23 26.11 10.97
CA ILE A 202 12.17 25.03 10.71
C ILE A 202 12.12 24.04 11.85
N ASN A 203 11.80 22.78 11.57
CA ASN A 203 11.63 21.77 12.62
C ASN A 203 12.09 20.38 12.19
N ILE A 204 12.22 19.51 13.16
CA ILE A 204 12.34 18.05 13.00
C ILE A 204 11.05 17.47 13.61
N PRO A 205 10.25 16.70 12.88
CA PRO A 205 8.90 16.31 13.31
C PRO A 205 8.82 15.70 14.70
N PHE A 206 9.76 14.80 15.03
CA PHE A 206 9.87 14.19 16.36
C PHE A 206 11.28 13.59 16.55
N PRO A 207 11.69 13.31 17.81
CA PRO A 207 13.07 12.91 18.12
C PRO A 207 13.58 11.65 17.39
N GLN A 208 12.69 10.67 17.14
CA GLN A 208 12.98 9.40 16.48
C GLN A 208 12.71 9.42 14.96
N ALA A 209 12.50 10.61 14.38
CA ALA A 209 12.22 10.76 12.96
C ALA A 209 13.27 10.07 12.05
N ILE A 210 12.83 9.42 11.00
CA ILE A 210 13.67 8.80 9.99
C ILE A 210 13.17 9.19 8.59
N PRO A 211 14.01 9.87 7.80
CA PRO A 211 15.31 10.41 8.17
C PRO A 211 15.17 11.52 9.22
N LYS A 212 16.13 11.61 10.17
CA LYS A 212 16.17 12.69 11.15
C LYS A 212 16.76 13.93 10.52
N LYS A 213 15.95 14.69 9.82
CA LYS A 213 16.34 15.88 9.05
C LYS A 213 15.39 17.04 9.34
N ALA A 214 15.95 18.24 9.34
CA ALA A 214 15.13 19.44 9.46
C ALA A 214 14.43 19.74 8.12
N VAL A 215 13.21 20.25 8.23
CA VAL A 215 12.44 20.81 7.10
C VAL A 215 11.94 22.18 7.46
N ILE A 216 11.71 23.01 6.44
CA ILE A 216 11.01 24.29 6.61
C ILE A 216 9.59 24.09 6.13
N ASN A 217 8.64 24.37 7.01
CA ASN A 217 7.24 24.42 6.61
C ASN A 217 6.97 25.75 5.90
N PRO A 218 6.55 25.74 4.63
CA PRO A 218 6.29 26.95 3.86
C PRO A 218 4.94 27.65 4.19
N GLU A 219 4.08 27.03 5.02
CA GLU A 219 2.76 27.57 5.40
C GLU A 219 2.81 28.50 6.62
#